data_01278bfeeda9f96b51e5b1fb5c0aecde
#
_entry.id   01278bfeeda9f96b51e5b1fb5c0aecde
#
_cell.length_a   1.000
_cell.length_b   1.000
_cell.length_c   1.000
_cell.angle_alpha   90.00
_cell.angle_beta   90.00
_cell.angle_gamma   90.00
#
_symmetry.space_group_name_H-M   'P 1'
#
loop_
_entity.id
_entity.type
_entity.pdbx_description
1 polymer ?
#
loop_
_entity_poly.entity_id
_entity_poly.type
_entity_poly.pdbx_seq_one_letter_code
_entity_poly.pdbx_strand_id
1 'polypeptide(L)'
;MWTTDKDGLIMDPLAAEITARTGKDPGEHYRALTAEFGTAYYTRIDAPATPEQKARLERLSPEAVKAPTLAGEPVVAKITRAPGNDATIEGLKVVTSNGWFAARPSGTEAVYKIYAESFKDEQHLLAIVDDAQRIVANP
;
A
#
# COMPACT_ATOMS: atom_id res chain seq x y z
N MET A 1 -2.43 15.34 -23.17
CA MET A 1 -2.48 14.15 -22.27
C MET A 1 -3.08 13.03 -23.10
N TRP A 2 -2.40 11.89 -23.25
CA TRP A 2 -2.90 10.83 -24.12
C TRP A 2 -3.55 9.66 -23.37
N THR A 3 -3.50 9.68 -22.05
CA THR A 3 -4.20 8.73 -21.20
C THR A 3 -4.71 9.42 -19.93
N THR A 4 -5.69 8.82 -19.26
CA THR A 4 -6.19 9.24 -17.94
C THR A 4 -5.43 8.50 -16.84
N ASP A 5 -5.57 8.95 -15.58
CA ASP A 5 -4.96 8.30 -14.41
C ASP A 5 -5.52 6.89 -14.13
N LYS A 6 -6.67 6.56 -14.72
CA LYS A 6 -7.36 5.26 -14.58
C LYS A 6 -7.89 4.82 -15.93
N ASP A 7 -6.99 4.34 -16.76
CA ASP A 7 -7.33 3.89 -18.12
C ASP A 7 -7.03 2.39 -18.25
N GLY A 8 -8.01 1.56 -17.87
CA GLY A 8 -7.90 0.11 -17.96
C GLY A 8 -7.84 -0.39 -19.39
N LEU A 9 -8.48 0.30 -20.33
CA LEU A 9 -8.54 -0.12 -21.74
C LEU A 9 -7.17 -0.08 -22.43
N ILE A 10 -6.25 0.79 -21.99
CA ILE A 10 -4.90 0.87 -22.55
C ILE A 10 -4.02 -0.32 -22.12
N MET A 11 -4.38 -0.97 -21.02
CA MET A 11 -3.59 -2.09 -20.50
C MET A 11 -3.70 -3.34 -21.35
N ASP A 12 -4.85 -3.56 -22.01
CA ASP A 12 -5.06 -4.72 -22.87
C ASP A 12 -4.15 -4.70 -24.12
N PRO A 13 -4.11 -3.63 -24.94
CA PRO A 13 -3.18 -3.54 -26.05
C PRO A 13 -1.71 -3.51 -25.60
N LEU A 14 -1.40 -2.91 -24.44
CA LEU A 14 -0.04 -2.94 -23.90
C LEU A 14 0.40 -4.37 -23.55
N ALA A 15 -0.45 -5.16 -22.90
CA ALA A 15 -0.17 -6.57 -22.60
C ALA A 15 0.03 -7.39 -23.90
N ALA A 16 -0.80 -7.15 -24.91
CA ALA A 16 -0.66 -7.78 -26.23
C ALA A 16 0.67 -7.39 -26.92
N GLU A 17 1.05 -6.10 -26.87
CA GLU A 17 2.32 -5.62 -27.43
C GLU A 17 3.53 -6.23 -26.72
N ILE A 18 3.52 -6.29 -25.37
CA ILE A 18 4.58 -6.93 -24.59
C ILE A 18 4.74 -8.37 -25.03
N THR A 19 3.62 -9.13 -25.09
CA THR A 19 3.64 -10.53 -25.49
C THR A 19 4.16 -10.71 -26.92
N ALA A 20 3.69 -9.89 -27.86
CA ALA A 20 4.10 -9.96 -29.26
C ALA A 20 5.59 -9.64 -29.47
N ARG A 21 6.13 -8.69 -28.69
CA ARG A 21 7.56 -8.27 -28.81
C ARG A 21 8.51 -9.21 -28.11
N THR A 22 8.11 -9.78 -26.99
CA THR A 22 9.02 -10.53 -26.11
C THR A 22 8.83 -12.04 -26.18
N GLY A 23 7.71 -12.51 -26.72
CA GLY A 23 7.32 -13.94 -26.70
C GLY A 23 6.88 -14.41 -25.32
N LYS A 24 6.72 -13.50 -24.33
CA LYS A 24 6.34 -13.82 -22.96
C LYS A 24 5.18 -12.93 -22.53
N ASP A 25 4.23 -13.49 -21.79
CA ASP A 25 3.15 -12.72 -21.21
C ASP A 25 3.63 -11.83 -20.02
N PRO A 26 2.85 -10.81 -19.61
CA PRO A 26 3.21 -9.95 -18.48
C PRO A 26 3.44 -10.71 -17.17
N GLY A 27 2.74 -11.83 -16.94
CA GLY A 27 2.92 -12.65 -15.74
C GLY A 27 4.28 -13.38 -15.76
N GLU A 28 4.77 -13.79 -16.93
CA GLU A 28 6.11 -14.38 -17.06
C GLU A 28 7.21 -13.35 -16.76
N HIS A 29 7.04 -12.11 -17.23
CA HIS A 29 7.93 -11.00 -16.87
C HIS A 29 7.89 -10.71 -15.39
N TYR A 30 6.71 -10.67 -14.77
CA TYR A 30 6.57 -10.47 -13.33
C TYR A 30 7.28 -11.57 -12.53
N ARG A 31 7.12 -12.85 -12.92
CA ARG A 31 7.83 -13.97 -12.27
C ARG A 31 9.35 -13.86 -12.38
N ALA A 32 9.86 -13.39 -13.51
CA ALA A 32 11.29 -13.15 -13.67
C ALA A 32 11.79 -12.04 -12.74
N LEU A 33 11.03 -10.94 -12.60
CA LEU A 33 11.34 -9.86 -11.66
C LEU A 33 11.31 -10.33 -10.21
N THR A 34 10.31 -11.12 -9.81
CA THR A 34 10.25 -11.64 -8.43
C THR A 34 11.34 -12.67 -8.13
N ALA A 35 11.83 -13.39 -9.13
CA ALA A 35 12.99 -14.27 -8.98
C ALA A 35 14.30 -13.50 -8.75
N GLU A 36 14.42 -12.30 -9.33
CA GLU A 36 15.60 -11.44 -9.20
C GLU A 36 15.55 -10.58 -7.93
N PHE A 37 14.40 -9.94 -7.65
CA PHE A 37 14.25 -8.92 -6.60
C PHE A 37 13.56 -9.43 -5.33
N GLY A 38 13.07 -10.66 -5.33
CA GLY A 38 12.28 -11.21 -4.23
C GLY A 38 10.77 -11.07 -4.46
N THR A 39 10.02 -11.92 -3.77
CA THR A 39 8.55 -11.93 -3.85
C THR A 39 7.97 -10.94 -2.85
N ALA A 40 7.04 -10.10 -3.30
CA ALA A 40 6.22 -9.28 -2.42
C ALA A 40 4.89 -9.98 -2.12
N TYR A 41 4.52 -10.01 -0.84
CA TYR A 41 3.22 -10.48 -0.35
C TYR A 41 2.37 -9.26 -0.06
N TYR A 42 1.24 -9.14 -0.74
CA TYR A 42 0.40 -7.95 -0.69
C TYR A 42 -1.04 -8.27 -0.35
N THR A 43 -1.68 -7.37 0.41
CA THR A 43 -3.13 -7.41 0.63
C THR A 43 -3.72 -6.02 0.76
N ARG A 44 -5.04 -5.92 0.54
CA ARG A 44 -5.85 -4.74 0.83
C ARG A 44 -7.03 -5.14 1.70
N ILE A 45 -7.29 -4.33 2.71
CA ILE A 45 -8.43 -4.47 3.60
C ILE A 45 -9.28 -3.21 3.51
N ASP A 46 -10.57 -3.40 3.28
CA ASP A 46 -11.58 -2.35 3.34
C ASP A 46 -12.41 -2.59 4.62
N ALA A 47 -12.42 -1.63 5.53
CA ALA A 47 -13.14 -1.74 6.80
C ALA A 47 -14.12 -0.58 6.97
N PRO A 48 -15.34 -0.83 7.52
CA PRO A 48 -16.31 0.23 7.78
C PRO A 48 -15.71 1.33 8.65
N ALA A 49 -16.03 2.59 8.32
CA ALA A 49 -15.56 3.75 9.07
C ALA A 49 -16.67 4.80 9.23
N THR A 50 -16.80 5.32 10.45
CA THR A 50 -17.66 6.48 10.68
C THR A 50 -17.04 7.75 10.08
N PRO A 51 -17.82 8.81 9.85
CA PRO A 51 -17.27 10.10 9.40
C PRO A 51 -16.18 10.64 10.33
N GLU A 52 -16.31 10.46 11.64
CA GLU A 52 -15.33 10.89 12.64
C GLU A 52 -14.03 10.11 12.53
N GLN A 53 -14.10 8.79 12.31
CA GLN A 53 -12.93 7.93 12.10
C GLN A 53 -12.20 8.33 10.81
N LYS A 54 -12.93 8.59 9.72
CA LYS A 54 -12.35 9.08 8.46
C LYS A 54 -11.64 10.40 8.65
N ALA A 55 -12.31 11.40 9.26
CA ALA A 55 -11.73 12.71 9.52
C ALA A 55 -10.50 12.65 10.46
N ARG A 56 -10.47 11.69 11.40
CA ARG A 56 -9.29 11.46 12.24
C ARG A 56 -8.12 10.90 11.42
N LEU A 57 -8.38 9.93 10.56
CA LEU A 57 -7.35 9.31 9.72
C LEU A 57 -6.75 10.32 8.71
N GLU A 58 -7.59 11.21 8.13
CA GLU A 58 -7.14 12.30 7.25
C GLU A 58 -6.17 13.27 7.92
N ARG A 59 -6.37 13.52 9.22
CA ARG A 59 -5.56 14.45 10.03
C ARG A 59 -4.44 13.77 10.79
N LEU A 60 -4.26 12.46 10.60
CA LEU A 60 -3.25 11.71 11.31
C LEU A 60 -1.85 12.21 10.94
N SER A 61 -1.10 12.65 11.95
CA SER A 61 0.29 13.07 11.77
C SER A 61 1.26 11.92 12.07
N PRO A 62 2.50 11.95 11.54
CA PRO A 62 3.51 10.96 11.88
C PRO A 62 3.79 10.86 13.38
N GLU A 63 3.67 11.98 14.10
CA GLU A 63 3.93 12.08 15.56
C GLU A 63 2.80 11.46 16.39
N ALA A 64 1.59 11.40 15.87
CA ALA A 64 0.46 10.75 16.54
C ALA A 64 0.64 9.24 16.64
N VAL A 65 1.33 8.64 15.68
CA VAL A 65 1.63 7.21 15.69
C VAL A 65 2.80 6.92 16.61
N LYS A 66 2.53 6.42 17.81
CA LYS A 66 3.54 6.15 18.83
C LYS A 66 4.18 4.77 18.71
N ALA A 67 3.64 3.89 17.87
CA ALA A 67 4.16 2.52 17.70
C ALA A 67 5.65 2.56 17.28
N PRO A 68 6.56 1.97 18.06
CA PRO A 68 7.99 1.92 17.73
C PRO A 68 8.30 0.81 16.73
N THR A 69 7.42 -0.19 16.64
CA THR A 69 7.59 -1.37 15.80
C THR A 69 6.34 -1.64 14.96
N LEU A 70 6.52 -2.35 13.86
CA LEU A 70 5.47 -2.89 13.00
C LEU A 70 5.86 -4.34 12.67
N ALA A 71 4.99 -5.31 12.97
CA ALA A 71 5.26 -6.74 12.82
C ALA A 71 6.59 -7.18 13.47
N GLY A 72 6.90 -6.62 14.65
CA GLY A 72 8.14 -6.91 15.39
C GLY A 72 9.40 -6.21 14.86
N GLU A 73 9.32 -5.45 13.76
CA GLU A 73 10.44 -4.71 13.20
C GLU A 73 10.42 -3.22 13.59
N PRO A 74 11.58 -2.57 13.79
CA PRO A 74 11.63 -1.14 14.03
C PRO A 74 10.99 -0.34 12.89
N VAL A 75 10.16 0.64 13.24
CA VAL A 75 9.62 1.60 12.27
C VAL A 75 10.74 2.53 11.80
N VAL A 76 11.01 2.56 10.49
CA VAL A 76 12.04 3.41 9.88
C VAL A 76 11.48 4.70 9.30
N ALA A 77 10.18 4.73 8.95
CA ALA A 77 9.54 5.95 8.47
C ALA A 77 8.03 5.95 8.74
N LYS A 78 7.49 7.15 8.98
CA LYS A 78 6.07 7.47 9.07
C LYS A 78 5.80 8.62 8.11
N ILE A 79 5.00 8.39 7.07
CA ILE A 79 4.90 9.27 5.91
C ILE A 79 3.44 9.67 5.71
N THR A 80 3.18 10.96 5.63
CA THR A 80 1.87 11.55 5.27
C THR A 80 1.96 12.38 3.98
N ARG A 81 3.17 12.55 3.47
CA ARG A 81 3.46 13.25 2.21
C ARG A 81 4.40 12.42 1.35
N ALA A 82 4.19 12.45 0.05
CA ALA A 82 5.01 11.70 -0.90
C ALA A 82 6.42 12.29 -1.00
N PRO A 83 7.50 11.51 -0.77
CA PRO A 83 8.86 12.04 -0.74
C PRO A 83 9.31 12.69 -2.06
N GLY A 84 8.73 12.29 -3.19
CA GLY A 84 9.17 12.76 -4.51
C GLY A 84 8.66 14.16 -4.92
N ASN A 85 7.48 14.57 -4.43
CA ASN A 85 6.83 15.81 -4.84
C ASN A 85 6.13 16.56 -3.71
N ASP A 86 6.29 16.08 -2.48
CA ASP A 86 5.67 16.64 -1.26
C ASP A 86 4.12 16.72 -1.30
N ALA A 87 3.48 15.96 -2.19
CA ALA A 87 2.03 15.89 -2.22
C ALA A 87 1.50 15.10 -1.01
N THR A 88 0.35 15.54 -0.45
CA THR A 88 -0.31 14.76 0.60
C THR A 88 -0.77 13.41 0.06
N ILE A 89 -0.61 12.35 0.87
CA ILE A 89 -1.13 11.01 0.54
C ILE A 89 -2.54 10.78 1.13
N GLU A 90 -3.11 11.80 1.80
CA GLU A 90 -4.44 11.76 2.44
C GLU A 90 -4.60 10.56 3.40
N GLY A 91 -3.56 10.28 4.14
CA GLY A 91 -3.50 9.16 5.08
C GLY A 91 -2.10 9.01 5.66
N LEU A 92 -1.82 7.84 6.18
CA LEU A 92 -0.55 7.48 6.80
C LEU A 92 0.06 6.25 6.13
N LYS A 93 1.37 6.31 5.84
CA LYS A 93 2.18 5.14 5.53
C LYS A 93 3.24 4.93 6.60
N VAL A 94 3.34 3.70 7.13
CA VAL A 94 4.36 3.26 8.09
C VAL A 94 5.23 2.21 7.43
N VAL A 95 6.54 2.37 7.54
CA VAL A 95 7.54 1.56 6.81
C VAL A 95 8.53 0.95 7.79
N THR A 96 8.87 -0.31 7.56
CA THR A 96 9.98 -1.04 8.17
C THR A 96 11.00 -1.46 7.10
N SER A 97 12.03 -2.21 7.49
CA SER A 97 13.01 -2.74 6.52
C SER A 97 12.43 -3.78 5.57
N ASN A 98 11.43 -4.56 6.00
CA ASN A 98 10.90 -5.68 5.23
C ASN A 98 9.39 -5.60 4.98
N GLY A 99 8.79 -4.43 5.16
CA GLY A 99 7.37 -4.28 4.86
C GLY A 99 6.84 -2.89 5.19
N TRP A 100 5.59 -2.68 4.86
CA TRP A 100 4.91 -1.42 5.11
C TRP A 100 3.39 -1.60 5.12
N PHE A 101 2.70 -0.66 5.73
CA PHE A 101 1.29 -0.44 5.44
C PHE A 101 1.00 1.01 5.09
N ALA A 102 -0.08 1.25 4.35
CA ALA A 102 -0.65 2.56 4.14
C ALA A 102 -2.15 2.51 4.46
N ALA A 103 -2.63 3.45 5.26
CA ALA A 103 -4.03 3.57 5.63
C ALA A 103 -4.57 4.93 5.17
N ARG A 104 -5.74 4.92 4.51
CA ARG A 104 -6.41 6.14 4.09
C ARG A 104 -7.94 5.99 4.11
N PRO A 105 -8.70 7.06 4.35
CA PRO A 105 -10.15 7.03 4.18
C PRO A 105 -10.52 6.88 2.69
N SER A 106 -11.68 6.28 2.43
CA SER A 106 -12.27 6.33 1.08
C SER A 106 -12.97 7.66 0.86
N GLY A 107 -12.71 8.31 -0.27
CA GLY A 107 -13.40 9.58 -0.61
C GLY A 107 -14.89 9.38 -0.93
N THR A 108 -15.31 8.20 -1.37
CA THR A 108 -16.66 7.93 -1.89
C THR A 108 -17.49 6.96 -1.06
N GLU A 109 -16.84 6.19 -0.17
CA GLU A 109 -17.48 5.12 0.60
C GLU A 109 -17.30 5.33 2.11
N ALA A 110 -18.17 4.76 2.94
CA ALA A 110 -18.07 4.78 4.40
C ALA A 110 -17.08 3.71 4.90
N VAL A 111 -15.86 3.70 4.34
CA VAL A 111 -14.79 2.77 4.70
C VAL A 111 -13.45 3.50 4.80
N TYR A 112 -12.52 2.92 5.53
CA TYR A 112 -11.09 3.17 5.35
C TYR A 112 -10.43 1.96 4.67
N LYS A 113 -9.30 2.19 4.02
CA LYS A 113 -8.55 1.16 3.28
C LYS A 113 -7.16 1.05 3.88
N ILE A 114 -6.75 -0.18 4.19
CA ILE A 114 -5.37 -0.52 4.54
C ILE A 114 -4.78 -1.29 3.37
N TYR A 115 -3.66 -0.83 2.89
CA TYR A 115 -2.79 -1.52 1.95
C TYR A 115 -1.57 -2.00 2.73
N ALA A 116 -1.20 -3.27 2.62
CA ALA A 116 -0.06 -3.83 3.33
C ALA A 116 0.79 -4.69 2.40
N GLU A 117 2.09 -4.65 2.60
CA GLU A 117 3.04 -5.44 1.84
C GLU A 117 4.17 -5.93 2.74
N SER A 118 4.55 -7.18 2.54
CA SER A 118 5.70 -7.84 3.19
C SER A 118 6.67 -8.34 2.13
N PHE A 119 7.96 -8.18 2.37
CA PHE A 119 9.04 -8.73 1.57
C PHE A 119 9.65 -10.01 2.18
N LYS A 120 9.01 -10.59 3.20
CA LYS A 120 9.42 -11.85 3.83
C LYS A 120 8.52 -13.01 3.44
N ASP A 121 7.32 -13.03 4.01
CA ASP A 121 6.35 -14.10 3.87
C ASP A 121 4.93 -13.64 4.22
N GLU A 122 3.99 -14.56 4.06
CA GLU A 122 2.57 -14.32 4.34
C GLU A 122 2.30 -14.10 5.84
N GLN A 123 3.02 -14.78 6.73
CA GLN A 123 2.85 -14.61 8.17
C GLN A 123 3.26 -13.21 8.62
N HIS A 124 4.36 -12.70 8.06
CA HIS A 124 4.79 -11.32 8.30
C HIS A 124 3.78 -10.31 7.72
N LEU A 125 3.19 -10.58 6.55
CA LEU A 125 2.11 -9.75 6.01
C LEU A 125 0.90 -9.69 6.95
N LEU A 126 0.45 -10.83 7.49
CA LEU A 126 -0.66 -10.87 8.46
C LEU A 126 -0.34 -10.10 9.73
N ALA A 127 0.87 -10.20 10.24
CA ALA A 127 1.31 -9.43 11.41
C ALA A 127 1.32 -7.91 11.12
N ILE A 128 1.73 -7.49 9.91
CA ILE A 128 1.64 -6.08 9.48
C ILE A 128 0.18 -5.61 9.47
N VAL A 129 -0.73 -6.42 8.96
CA VAL A 129 -2.17 -6.09 8.90
C VAL A 129 -2.75 -5.93 10.30
N ASP A 130 -2.47 -6.84 11.23
CA ASP A 130 -2.95 -6.79 12.61
C ASP A 130 -2.44 -5.54 13.34
N ASP A 131 -1.17 -5.19 13.17
CA ASP A 131 -0.59 -3.97 13.72
C ASP A 131 -1.19 -2.72 13.08
N ALA A 132 -1.36 -2.71 11.76
CA ALA A 132 -1.96 -1.59 11.03
C ALA A 132 -3.39 -1.30 11.53
N GLN A 133 -4.21 -2.32 11.72
CA GLN A 133 -5.56 -2.16 12.25
C GLN A 133 -5.54 -1.58 13.67
N ARG A 134 -4.63 -2.04 14.53
CA ARG A 134 -4.45 -1.51 15.90
C ARG A 134 -4.02 -0.04 15.89
N ILE A 135 -3.04 0.32 15.06
CA ILE A 135 -2.55 1.70 14.92
C ILE A 135 -3.65 2.62 14.40
N VAL A 136 -4.44 2.18 13.39
CA VAL A 136 -5.53 2.99 12.83
C VAL A 136 -6.67 3.17 13.82
N ALA A 137 -6.96 2.14 14.64
CA ALA A 137 -8.01 2.21 15.66
C ALA A 137 -7.62 3.12 16.84
N ASN A 138 -6.34 3.10 17.24
CA ASN A 138 -5.80 3.83 18.40
C ASN A 138 -4.44 4.45 18.04
N PRO A 139 -4.46 5.56 17.29
CA PRO A 139 -3.23 6.22 16.83
C PRO A 139 -2.47 6.91 17.96
#